data_bb2950c736c50fd6927648c4e574e7fe
#
_entry.id   bb2950c736c50fd6927648c4e574e7fe
#
_cell.length_a   1.000
_cell.length_b   1.000
_cell.length_c   1.000
_cell.angle_alpha   90.00
_cell.angle_beta   90.00
_cell.angle_gamma   90.00
#
_symmetry.space_group_name_H-M   'P 1'
#
loop_
_entity.id
_entity.type
_entity.pdbx_description
1 polymer ?
#
loop_
_entity_poly.entity_id
_entity_poly.type
_entity_poly.pdbx_seq_one_letter_code
_entity_poly.pdbx_strand_id
1 'polypeptide(L)'
;IPNFSLSDAYRIALEIREIREGKKEKALGIKVGFTNKSIWEKYSVNAPIFGFMYSTTVLSKERLFSPEKFLEPKFEPEVFFKLRKKPHSDMSDMDLISCCESFGIGVELVQSIYEGWIFKLPDTVAGFGLHGQYKILEEAQIPSDENNRVAIIDGLKNFNLTLRKNNNILEQGKSSNILEKSPLAALRSYIEFCEENSDWLVLNGPITTGTITDAYDINKDDVFSCELDCLFKNKFVVKF
;
A
#
# COMPACT_ATOMS: atom_id res chain seq x y z
N ILE A 1 -1.69 -18.49 -18.89
CA ILE A 1 -2.52 -19.68 -18.56
C ILE A 1 -3.93 -19.40 -19.10
N PRO A 2 -4.48 -20.23 -19.99
CA PRO A 2 -5.87 -20.05 -20.43
C PRO A 2 -6.84 -20.13 -19.25
N ASN A 3 -7.82 -19.19 -19.21
CA ASN A 3 -8.87 -19.12 -18.17
C ASN A 3 -8.34 -18.92 -16.73
N PHE A 4 -7.15 -18.33 -16.56
CA PHE A 4 -6.61 -18.02 -15.25
C PHE A 4 -7.43 -16.89 -14.60
N SER A 5 -8.16 -17.23 -13.55
CA SER A 5 -9.09 -16.31 -12.87
C SER A 5 -8.44 -15.58 -11.70
N LEU A 6 -9.07 -14.48 -11.26
CA LEU A 6 -8.65 -13.76 -10.07
C LEU A 6 -8.76 -14.64 -8.80
N SER A 7 -9.77 -15.50 -8.72
CA SER A 7 -9.92 -16.46 -7.61
C SER A 7 -8.76 -17.47 -7.56
N ASP A 8 -8.32 -17.96 -8.75
CA ASP A 8 -7.14 -18.84 -8.81
C ASP A 8 -5.88 -18.12 -8.36
N ALA A 9 -5.72 -16.86 -8.72
CA ALA A 9 -4.58 -16.06 -8.34
C ALA A 9 -4.52 -15.83 -6.82
N TYR A 10 -5.64 -15.54 -6.16
CA TYR A 10 -5.70 -15.42 -4.70
C TYR A 10 -5.41 -16.74 -3.99
N ARG A 11 -5.87 -17.86 -4.52
CA ARG A 11 -5.52 -19.19 -3.98
C ARG A 11 -4.03 -19.46 -4.09
N ILE A 12 -3.41 -19.16 -5.24
CA ILE A 12 -1.95 -19.26 -5.41
C ILE A 12 -1.22 -18.37 -4.43
N ALA A 13 -1.69 -17.15 -4.18
CA ALA A 13 -1.06 -16.26 -3.22
C ALA A 13 -1.08 -16.81 -1.78
N LEU A 14 -2.15 -17.53 -1.37
CA LEU A 14 -2.20 -18.26 -0.10
C LEU A 14 -1.21 -19.43 -0.07
N GLU A 15 -1.12 -20.23 -1.12
CA GLU A 15 -0.14 -21.33 -1.23
C GLU A 15 1.31 -20.79 -1.14
N ILE A 16 1.59 -19.68 -1.81
CA ILE A 16 2.88 -18.99 -1.71
C ILE A 16 3.16 -18.53 -0.28
N ARG A 17 2.15 -17.99 0.42
CA ARG A 17 2.28 -17.60 1.81
C ARG A 17 2.68 -18.80 2.69
N GLU A 18 2.00 -19.94 2.57
CA GLU A 18 2.35 -21.15 3.30
C GLU A 18 3.79 -21.61 3.05
N ILE A 19 4.22 -21.61 1.77
CA ILE A 19 5.59 -21.97 1.38
C ILE A 19 6.61 -21.02 2.03
N ARG A 20 6.34 -19.71 2.03
CA ARG A 20 7.25 -18.70 2.61
C ARG A 20 7.28 -18.79 4.13
N GLU A 21 6.15 -18.97 4.78
CA GLU A 21 6.06 -19.16 6.23
C GLU A 21 6.77 -20.45 6.68
N GLY A 22 6.70 -21.52 5.89
CA GLY A 22 7.51 -22.73 6.06
C GLY A 22 9.03 -22.47 5.99
N LYS A 23 9.44 -21.44 5.28
CA LYS A 23 10.83 -20.94 5.22
C LYS A 23 11.13 -19.87 6.27
N LYS A 24 10.29 -19.69 7.27
CA LYS A 24 10.37 -18.70 8.36
C LYS A 24 10.22 -17.23 7.93
N GLU A 25 9.68 -16.99 6.75
CA GLU A 25 9.27 -15.65 6.32
C GLU A 25 7.82 -15.40 6.75
N LYS A 26 7.60 -14.50 7.70
CA LYS A 26 6.26 -14.18 8.20
C LYS A 26 5.56 -13.21 7.26
N ALA A 27 4.28 -13.44 6.95
CA ALA A 27 3.41 -12.42 6.38
C ALA A 27 3.18 -11.33 7.44
N LEU A 28 3.73 -10.14 7.20
CA LEU A 28 3.70 -9.02 8.15
C LEU A 28 2.67 -7.96 7.81
N GLY A 29 2.28 -7.84 6.56
CA GLY A 29 1.39 -6.78 6.13
C GLY A 29 0.69 -7.11 4.82
N ILE A 30 -0.13 -6.18 4.38
CA ILE A 30 -0.88 -6.23 3.12
C ILE A 30 -0.57 -4.98 2.30
N LYS A 31 -0.29 -5.19 1.01
CA LYS A 31 -0.36 -4.11 0.05
C LYS A 31 -1.74 -4.11 -0.62
N VAL A 32 -2.32 -2.93 -0.81
CA VAL A 32 -3.52 -2.72 -1.62
C VAL A 32 -3.12 -2.04 -2.92
N GLY A 33 -3.33 -2.68 -4.05
CA GLY A 33 -2.98 -2.16 -5.37
C GLY A 33 -4.19 -1.72 -6.17
N PHE A 34 -3.95 -0.98 -7.26
CA PHE A 34 -4.97 -0.47 -8.18
C PHE A 34 -6.06 0.38 -7.49
N THR A 35 -5.68 1.20 -6.53
CA THR A 35 -6.60 2.13 -5.87
C THR A 35 -6.78 3.44 -6.62
N ASN A 36 -5.87 3.80 -7.52
CA ASN A 36 -6.03 4.93 -8.44
C ASN A 36 -6.84 4.48 -9.66
N LYS A 37 -8.09 4.91 -9.73
CA LYS A 37 -9.00 4.52 -10.82
C LYS A 37 -8.61 5.06 -12.19
N SER A 38 -7.75 6.08 -12.27
CA SER A 38 -7.29 6.62 -13.55
C SER A 38 -6.53 5.60 -14.41
N ILE A 39 -5.94 4.57 -13.77
CA ILE A 39 -5.19 3.51 -14.46
C ILE A 39 -6.03 2.26 -14.76
N TRP A 40 -7.30 2.21 -14.30
CA TRP A 40 -8.13 1.01 -14.43
C TRP A 40 -8.39 0.59 -15.89
N GLU A 41 -8.69 1.56 -16.75
CA GLU A 41 -8.86 1.30 -18.18
C GLU A 41 -7.59 0.73 -18.81
N LYS A 42 -6.43 1.35 -18.52
CA LYS A 42 -5.13 0.93 -19.03
C LYS A 42 -4.79 -0.53 -18.72
N TYR A 43 -5.11 -0.98 -17.50
CA TYR A 43 -4.79 -2.34 -17.03
C TYR A 43 -6.00 -3.28 -17.06
N SER A 44 -7.14 -2.85 -17.60
CA SER A 44 -8.39 -3.61 -17.64
C SER A 44 -8.79 -4.16 -16.27
N VAL A 45 -8.66 -3.34 -15.22
CA VAL A 45 -9.03 -3.66 -13.85
C VAL A 45 -10.33 -2.93 -13.47
N ASN A 46 -11.06 -3.47 -12.48
CA ASN A 46 -12.32 -2.90 -12.00
C ASN A 46 -12.46 -2.94 -10.47
N ALA A 47 -11.42 -3.40 -9.78
CA ALA A 47 -11.37 -3.47 -8.33
C ALA A 47 -9.92 -3.38 -7.83
N PRO A 48 -9.68 -2.98 -6.57
CA PRO A 48 -8.40 -3.12 -5.92
C PRO A 48 -7.96 -4.58 -5.83
N ILE A 49 -6.65 -4.81 -5.73
CA ILE A 49 -6.07 -6.12 -5.45
C ILE A 49 -5.33 -6.09 -4.12
N PHE A 50 -5.08 -7.28 -3.56
CA PHE A 50 -4.39 -7.45 -2.29
C PHE A 50 -3.21 -8.41 -2.47
N GLY A 51 -2.12 -8.12 -1.77
CA GLY A 51 -0.92 -8.95 -1.76
C GLY A 51 -0.26 -8.95 -0.39
N PHE A 52 0.34 -10.08 0.00
CA PHE A 52 1.08 -10.18 1.26
C PHE A 52 2.44 -9.47 1.16
N MET A 53 2.78 -8.74 2.22
CA MET A 53 4.12 -8.23 2.47
C MET A 53 4.77 -9.08 3.57
N TYR A 54 6.05 -9.42 3.39
CA TYR A 54 6.73 -10.38 4.26
C TYR A 54 7.85 -9.74 5.10
N SER A 55 8.26 -10.44 6.17
CA SER A 55 9.35 -9.99 7.04
C SER A 55 10.68 -9.73 6.33
N THR A 56 10.85 -10.27 5.14
CA THR A 56 12.02 -10.04 4.28
C THR A 56 11.87 -8.83 3.38
N THR A 57 10.64 -8.36 3.13
CA THR A 57 10.33 -7.26 2.22
C THR A 57 9.84 -5.99 2.92
N VAL A 58 9.31 -6.09 4.14
CA VAL A 58 9.06 -4.92 5.01
C VAL A 58 10.37 -4.54 5.69
N LEU A 59 10.92 -3.40 5.32
CA LEU A 59 12.24 -2.97 5.76
C LEU A 59 12.20 -2.32 7.16
N SER A 60 13.19 -2.62 8.01
CA SER A 60 13.44 -1.84 9.22
C SER A 60 13.93 -0.42 8.86
N LYS A 61 13.93 0.49 9.85
CA LYS A 61 14.37 1.89 9.64
C LYS A 61 15.79 2.00 9.10
N GLU A 62 16.66 1.09 9.52
CA GLU A 62 18.11 1.09 9.20
C GLU A 62 18.39 0.49 7.81
N ARG A 63 17.51 -0.37 7.30
CA ARG A 63 17.73 -1.02 6.01
C ARG A 63 17.42 -0.06 4.86
N LEU A 64 18.28 -0.06 3.86
CA LEU A 64 18.07 0.68 2.62
C LEU A 64 17.26 -0.18 1.63
N PHE A 65 16.58 0.49 0.73
CA PHE A 65 16.00 -0.16 -0.46
C PHE A 65 17.11 -0.77 -1.32
N SER A 66 16.78 -1.81 -2.04
CA SER A 66 17.70 -2.53 -2.93
C SER A 66 17.07 -2.64 -4.33
N PRO A 67 16.88 -1.52 -5.05
CA PRO A 67 16.18 -1.51 -6.34
C PRO A 67 16.86 -2.40 -7.38
N GLU A 68 18.18 -2.58 -7.29
CA GLU A 68 18.98 -3.44 -8.16
C GLU A 68 18.60 -4.93 -8.12
N LYS A 69 17.79 -5.34 -7.14
CA LYS A 69 17.28 -6.72 -7.00
C LYS A 69 15.97 -6.96 -7.73
N PHE A 70 15.38 -5.91 -8.29
CA PHE A 70 14.04 -5.94 -8.85
C PHE A 70 14.05 -5.55 -10.32
N LEU A 71 13.07 -6.07 -11.05
CA LEU A 71 12.85 -5.73 -12.45
C LEU A 71 11.98 -4.48 -12.53
N GLU A 72 12.43 -3.51 -13.34
CA GLU A 72 11.70 -2.25 -13.61
C GLU A 72 11.09 -1.62 -12.33
N PRO A 73 11.89 -1.37 -11.26
CA PRO A 73 11.34 -0.93 -9.99
C PRO A 73 10.80 0.50 -10.07
N LYS A 74 9.67 0.74 -9.38
CA LYS A 74 9.04 2.06 -9.29
C LYS A 74 8.80 2.46 -7.85
N PHE A 75 8.73 3.76 -7.62
CA PHE A 75 8.53 4.43 -6.34
C PHE A 75 7.08 4.84 -6.15
N GLU A 76 6.46 4.42 -5.04
CA GLU A 76 5.08 4.73 -4.69
C GLU A 76 4.96 5.20 -3.24
N PRO A 77 4.63 6.49 -2.99
CA PRO A 77 4.32 6.95 -1.64
C PRO A 77 2.90 6.55 -1.26
N GLU A 78 2.73 5.96 -0.08
CA GLU A 78 1.45 5.40 0.37
C GLU A 78 1.15 5.71 1.83
N VAL A 79 -0.10 6.02 2.14
CA VAL A 79 -0.61 5.94 3.51
C VAL A 79 -0.79 4.47 3.89
N PHE A 80 -0.55 4.15 5.16
CA PHE A 80 -0.85 2.83 5.71
C PHE A 80 -1.60 2.92 7.04
N PHE A 81 -2.23 1.82 7.40
CA PHE A 81 -2.85 1.59 8.71
C PHE A 81 -2.31 0.30 9.34
N LYS A 82 -2.30 0.22 10.68
CA LYS A 82 -2.15 -1.05 11.41
C LYS A 82 -3.40 -1.30 12.23
N LEU A 83 -4.02 -2.45 12.04
CA LEU A 83 -5.20 -2.86 12.81
C LEU A 83 -4.77 -3.52 14.12
N ARG A 84 -5.37 -3.13 15.25
CA ARG A 84 -5.23 -3.82 16.54
C ARG A 84 -6.37 -4.81 16.82
N LYS A 85 -7.51 -4.67 16.12
CA LYS A 85 -8.67 -5.57 16.23
C LYS A 85 -9.37 -5.66 14.88
N LYS A 86 -10.09 -6.75 14.65
CA LYS A 86 -10.87 -6.96 13.43
C LYS A 86 -12.00 -5.92 13.34
N PRO A 87 -12.06 -5.11 12.27
CA PRO A 87 -13.21 -4.24 11.99
C PRO A 87 -14.26 -4.95 11.15
N HIS A 88 -15.39 -4.26 10.91
CA HIS A 88 -16.38 -4.59 9.89
C HIS A 88 -16.44 -3.48 8.83
N SER A 89 -16.78 -3.85 7.61
CA SER A 89 -16.78 -2.94 6.46
C SER A 89 -17.89 -1.87 6.53
N ASP A 90 -18.99 -2.16 7.24
CA ASP A 90 -20.13 -1.25 7.45
C ASP A 90 -19.93 -0.24 8.59
N MET A 91 -18.82 -0.34 9.34
CA MET A 91 -18.50 0.61 10.42
C MET A 91 -18.42 2.05 9.89
N SER A 92 -18.78 3.02 10.74
CA SER A 92 -18.47 4.44 10.47
C SER A 92 -16.96 4.66 10.36
N ASP A 93 -16.52 5.77 9.74
CA ASP A 93 -15.07 6.09 9.68
C ASP A 93 -14.48 6.24 11.09
N MET A 94 -15.27 6.74 12.05
CA MET A 94 -14.86 6.88 13.45
C MET A 94 -14.66 5.51 14.12
N ASP A 95 -15.54 4.56 13.89
CA ASP A 95 -15.42 3.20 14.44
C ASP A 95 -14.28 2.44 13.75
N LEU A 96 -14.14 2.62 12.44
CA LEU A 96 -13.07 2.02 11.65
C LEU A 96 -11.69 2.49 12.11
N ILE A 97 -11.48 3.80 12.25
CA ILE A 97 -10.21 4.34 12.75
C ILE A 97 -9.93 3.90 14.20
N SER A 98 -10.96 3.69 15.02
CA SER A 98 -10.83 3.17 16.39
C SER A 98 -10.39 1.70 16.43
N CYS A 99 -10.50 0.96 15.33
CA CYS A 99 -9.95 -0.38 15.21
C CYS A 99 -8.47 -0.37 14.85
N CYS A 100 -7.91 0.77 14.43
CA CYS A 100 -6.49 0.91 14.13
C CYS A 100 -5.68 1.18 15.39
N GLU A 101 -4.46 0.64 15.44
CA GLU A 101 -3.42 0.99 16.40
C GLU A 101 -2.72 2.28 15.99
N SER A 102 -2.35 2.34 14.70
CA SER A 102 -1.58 3.44 14.13
C SER A 102 -1.91 3.65 12.67
N PHE A 103 -1.47 4.77 12.15
CA PHE A 103 -1.44 5.09 10.72
C PHE A 103 -0.14 5.82 10.40
N GLY A 104 0.19 5.93 9.13
CA GLY A 104 1.41 6.62 8.74
C GLY A 104 1.59 6.77 7.25
N ILE A 105 2.78 7.23 6.90
CA ILE A 105 3.26 7.30 5.52
C ILE A 105 4.43 6.36 5.34
N GLY A 106 4.45 5.64 4.25
CA GLY A 106 5.54 4.78 3.83
C GLY A 106 5.78 4.89 2.33
N VAL A 107 6.73 4.12 1.88
CA VAL A 107 7.07 3.99 0.47
C VAL A 107 7.06 2.52 0.09
N GLU A 108 6.34 2.19 -0.96
CA GLU A 108 6.48 0.92 -1.65
C GLU A 108 7.43 1.07 -2.84
N LEU A 109 8.37 0.14 -2.93
CA LEU A 109 9.08 -0.16 -4.15
C LEU A 109 8.30 -1.29 -4.82
N VAL A 110 7.59 -0.97 -5.89
CA VAL A 110 6.88 -1.95 -6.71
C VAL A 110 7.76 -2.43 -7.85
N GLN A 111 7.49 -3.62 -8.36
CA GLN A 111 8.21 -4.22 -9.48
C GLN A 111 7.25 -4.96 -10.39
N SER A 112 7.67 -5.19 -11.63
CA SER A 112 6.99 -6.10 -12.52
C SER A 112 7.92 -7.23 -12.93
N ILE A 113 7.53 -8.48 -12.64
CA ILE A 113 8.17 -9.67 -13.22
C ILE A 113 7.72 -9.91 -14.66
N TYR A 114 6.81 -9.08 -15.15
CA TYR A 114 6.28 -9.10 -16.52
C TYR A 114 6.91 -7.95 -17.29
N GLU A 115 7.64 -8.26 -18.34
CA GLU A 115 8.37 -7.29 -19.16
C GLU A 115 7.46 -6.14 -19.64
N GLY A 116 7.94 -4.91 -19.50
CA GLY A 116 7.22 -3.70 -19.93
C GLY A 116 5.91 -3.45 -19.16
N TRP A 117 5.72 -4.07 -17.99
CA TRP A 117 4.48 -3.96 -17.19
C TRP A 117 3.23 -4.44 -17.97
N ILE A 118 3.38 -5.49 -18.83
CA ILE A 118 2.30 -6.07 -19.61
C ILE A 118 1.80 -7.33 -18.89
N PHE A 119 0.64 -7.25 -18.26
CA PHE A 119 0.03 -8.33 -17.48
C PHE A 119 -1.49 -8.23 -17.50
N LYS A 120 -2.15 -9.30 -17.06
CA LYS A 120 -3.58 -9.30 -16.70
C LYS A 120 -3.73 -9.21 -15.19
N LEU A 121 -4.90 -8.79 -14.71
CA LEU A 121 -5.15 -8.62 -13.27
C LEU A 121 -4.82 -9.88 -12.43
N PRO A 122 -5.20 -11.12 -12.82
CA PRO A 122 -4.81 -12.31 -12.06
C PRO A 122 -3.29 -12.52 -11.98
N ASP A 123 -2.55 -12.15 -13.04
CA ASP A 123 -1.09 -12.28 -13.04
C ASP A 123 -0.46 -11.42 -11.93
N THR A 124 -0.98 -10.21 -11.71
CA THR A 124 -0.46 -9.30 -10.68
C THR A 124 -0.64 -9.85 -9.27
N VAL A 125 -1.81 -10.46 -8.98
CA VAL A 125 -2.07 -11.05 -7.66
C VAL A 125 -1.17 -12.28 -7.42
N ALA A 126 -1.06 -13.18 -8.40
CA ALA A 126 -0.14 -14.32 -8.31
C ALA A 126 1.33 -13.88 -8.26
N GLY A 127 1.66 -12.72 -8.86
CA GLY A 127 2.97 -12.07 -8.83
C GLY A 127 3.16 -11.15 -7.62
N PHE A 128 2.73 -11.55 -6.42
CA PHE A 128 2.88 -10.81 -5.16
C PHE A 128 2.20 -9.44 -5.11
N GLY A 129 1.19 -9.17 -5.94
CA GLY A 129 0.59 -7.86 -6.07
C GLY A 129 1.54 -6.80 -6.63
N LEU A 130 2.58 -7.20 -7.37
CA LEU A 130 3.69 -6.36 -7.84
C LEU A 130 4.56 -5.80 -6.71
N HIS A 131 4.45 -6.35 -5.49
CA HIS A 131 5.23 -5.92 -4.34
C HIS A 131 6.73 -6.27 -4.48
N GLY A 132 7.60 -5.32 -4.18
CA GLY A 132 9.04 -5.52 -4.04
C GLY A 132 9.49 -5.33 -2.60
N GLN A 133 9.49 -4.10 -2.11
CA GLN A 133 9.85 -3.74 -0.73
C GLN A 133 8.93 -2.64 -0.21
N TYR A 134 8.72 -2.61 1.11
CA TYR A 134 8.00 -1.54 1.79
C TYR A 134 8.81 -0.98 2.95
N LYS A 135 8.80 0.32 3.13
CA LYS A 135 9.44 1.00 4.25
C LYS A 135 8.52 2.04 4.87
N ILE A 136 8.29 1.93 6.18
CA ILE A 136 7.60 2.96 6.96
C ILE A 136 8.54 4.14 7.14
N LEU A 137 8.09 5.33 6.77
CA LEU A 137 8.83 6.58 6.93
C LEU A 137 8.44 7.28 8.23
N GLU A 138 7.13 7.40 8.51
CA GLU A 138 6.60 7.94 9.77
C GLU A 138 5.32 7.21 10.17
N GLU A 139 5.13 7.05 11.48
CA GLU A 139 3.99 6.36 12.08
C GLU A 139 3.50 7.14 13.29
N ALA A 140 2.20 7.34 13.39
CA ALA A 140 1.52 7.98 14.51
C ALA A 140 0.46 7.04 15.10
N GLN A 141 0.38 7.00 16.43
CA GLN A 141 -0.65 6.23 17.14
C GLN A 141 -2.03 6.87 16.96
N ILE A 142 -3.08 6.05 16.87
CA ILE A 142 -4.44 6.55 16.90
C ILE A 142 -4.78 6.97 18.32
N PRO A 143 -5.12 8.27 18.56
CA PRO A 143 -5.41 8.77 19.89
C PRO A 143 -6.73 8.21 20.44
N SER A 144 -6.82 8.14 21.77
CA SER A 144 -8.07 7.79 22.46
C SER A 144 -9.11 8.92 22.43
N ASP A 145 -8.67 10.15 22.29
CA ASP A 145 -9.53 11.33 22.22
C ASP A 145 -10.27 11.42 20.87
N GLU A 146 -11.58 11.66 20.93
CA GLU A 146 -12.45 11.67 19.76
C GLU A 146 -12.18 12.85 18.83
N ASN A 147 -11.92 14.05 19.37
CA ASN A 147 -11.66 15.23 18.55
C ASN A 147 -10.39 15.07 17.71
N ASN A 148 -9.36 14.46 18.31
CA ASN A 148 -8.12 14.15 17.59
C ASN A 148 -8.35 13.09 16.50
N ARG A 149 -9.24 12.10 16.74
CA ARG A 149 -9.62 11.14 15.67
C ARG A 149 -10.40 11.80 14.54
N VAL A 150 -11.32 12.73 14.84
CA VAL A 150 -12.00 13.55 13.83
C VAL A 150 -10.98 14.29 12.97
N ALA A 151 -10.01 14.96 13.60
CA ALA A 151 -8.97 15.68 12.87
C ALA A 151 -8.11 14.78 11.97
N ILE A 152 -7.81 13.55 12.42
CA ILE A 152 -7.12 12.54 11.58
C ILE A 152 -7.99 12.13 10.39
N ILE A 153 -9.28 11.84 10.61
CA ILE A 153 -10.19 11.45 9.53
C ILE A 153 -10.31 12.57 8.50
N ASP A 154 -10.45 13.80 8.95
CA ASP A 154 -10.53 14.98 8.08
C ASP A 154 -9.21 15.18 7.31
N GLY A 155 -8.07 15.02 7.96
CA GLY A 155 -6.77 15.04 7.33
C GLY A 155 -6.62 13.93 6.26
N LEU A 156 -7.01 12.70 6.58
CA LEU A 156 -7.00 11.57 5.64
C LEU A 156 -7.89 11.78 4.40
N LYS A 157 -8.94 12.58 4.52
CA LYS A 157 -9.85 12.91 3.41
C LYS A 157 -9.37 14.08 2.56
N ASN A 158 -8.50 14.95 3.09
CA ASN A 158 -8.23 16.26 2.49
C ASN A 158 -6.75 16.60 2.28
N PHE A 159 -5.81 15.66 2.53
CA PHE A 159 -4.39 15.97 2.32
C PHE A 159 -4.02 16.07 0.84
N ASN A 160 -2.98 16.87 0.58
CA ASN A 160 -2.22 16.86 -0.65
C ASN A 160 -0.80 16.34 -0.36
N LEU A 161 -0.23 15.64 -1.33
CA LEU A 161 1.15 15.16 -1.29
C LEU A 161 1.93 15.78 -2.45
N THR A 162 3.06 16.40 -2.15
CA THR A 162 4.02 16.85 -3.18
C THR A 162 5.14 15.85 -3.28
N LEU A 163 5.26 15.18 -4.42
CA LEU A 163 6.36 14.28 -4.76
C LEU A 163 7.42 15.02 -5.57
N ARG A 164 8.69 14.86 -5.16
CA ARG A 164 9.86 15.41 -5.87
C ARG A 164 10.85 14.30 -6.18
N LYS A 165 11.53 14.44 -7.30
CA LYS A 165 12.71 13.65 -7.68
C LYS A 165 13.86 14.60 -7.99
N ASN A 166 14.99 14.40 -7.33
CA ASN A 166 16.18 15.23 -7.49
C ASN A 166 15.88 16.75 -7.34
N ASN A 167 15.08 17.08 -6.31
CA ASN A 167 14.54 18.41 -5.97
C ASN A 167 13.49 19.00 -6.94
N ASN A 168 13.24 18.41 -8.11
CA ASN A 168 12.19 18.85 -9.02
C ASN A 168 10.84 18.24 -8.62
N ILE A 169 9.77 19.03 -8.67
CA ILE A 169 8.41 18.51 -8.47
C ILE A 169 8.10 17.56 -9.63
N LEU A 170 7.76 16.32 -9.31
CA LEU A 170 7.24 15.35 -10.27
C LEU A 170 5.72 15.45 -10.36
N GLU A 171 5.05 15.45 -9.20
CA GLU A 171 3.61 15.38 -9.14
C GLU A 171 3.08 15.94 -7.83
N GLN A 172 1.83 16.39 -7.85
CA GLN A 172 1.03 16.71 -6.68
C GLN A 172 -0.18 15.76 -6.66
N GLY A 173 -0.10 14.77 -5.78
CA GLY A 173 -1.20 13.85 -5.52
C GLY A 173 -2.11 14.36 -4.40
N LYS A 174 -3.30 13.80 -4.30
CA LYS A 174 -4.28 14.13 -3.27
C LYS A 174 -4.97 12.88 -2.72
N SER A 175 -5.51 12.98 -1.53
CA SER A 175 -6.21 11.89 -0.85
C SER A 175 -7.26 11.21 -1.72
N SER A 176 -8.02 11.99 -2.52
CA SER A 176 -9.07 11.48 -3.40
C SER A 176 -8.57 10.71 -4.62
N ASN A 177 -7.25 10.65 -4.89
CA ASN A 177 -6.71 9.74 -5.90
C ASN A 177 -6.94 8.27 -5.49
N ILE A 178 -7.11 8.02 -4.18
CA ILE A 178 -7.36 6.68 -3.65
C ILE A 178 -8.86 6.39 -3.68
N LEU A 179 -9.28 5.56 -4.63
CA LEU A 179 -10.67 5.14 -4.89
C LEU A 179 -11.66 6.31 -5.04
N GLU A 180 -11.18 7.48 -5.51
CA GLU A 180 -11.95 8.71 -5.63
C GLU A 180 -12.54 9.21 -4.29
N LYS A 181 -11.93 8.80 -3.18
CA LYS A 181 -12.37 9.11 -1.81
C LYS A 181 -11.21 9.47 -0.88
N SER A 182 -10.53 8.43 -0.33
CA SER A 182 -9.46 8.60 0.65
C SER A 182 -8.80 7.25 0.98
N PRO A 183 -7.66 7.23 1.70
CA PRO A 183 -7.04 6.01 2.22
C PRO A 183 -7.97 5.11 3.04
N LEU A 184 -8.94 5.69 3.77
CA LEU A 184 -9.96 4.92 4.50
C LEU A 184 -10.83 4.07 3.57
N ALA A 185 -11.08 4.51 2.33
CA ALA A 185 -11.83 3.71 1.36
C ALA A 185 -11.05 2.45 0.92
N ALA A 186 -9.74 2.56 0.76
CA ALA A 186 -8.90 1.40 0.45
C ALA A 186 -8.82 0.42 1.62
N LEU A 187 -8.71 0.93 2.86
CA LEU A 187 -8.78 0.10 4.05
C LEU A 187 -10.13 -0.63 4.14
N ARG A 188 -11.24 0.06 3.88
CA ARG A 188 -12.59 -0.53 3.88
C ARG A 188 -12.72 -1.62 2.82
N SER A 189 -12.23 -1.39 1.61
CA SER A 189 -12.24 -2.39 0.54
C SER A 189 -11.44 -3.67 0.92
N TYR A 190 -10.32 -3.51 1.62
CA TYR A 190 -9.58 -4.65 2.15
C TYR A 190 -10.37 -5.40 3.23
N ILE A 191 -11.08 -4.70 4.11
CA ILE A 191 -11.91 -5.32 5.16
C ILE A 191 -13.07 -6.09 4.54
N GLU A 192 -13.77 -5.51 3.55
CA GLU A 192 -14.81 -6.19 2.76
C GLU A 192 -14.29 -7.50 2.18
N PHE A 193 -13.12 -7.45 1.55
CA PHE A 193 -12.47 -8.66 1.04
C PHE A 193 -12.17 -9.70 2.14
N CYS A 194 -11.72 -9.27 3.32
CA CYS A 194 -11.42 -10.16 4.45
C CYS A 194 -12.67 -10.77 5.10
N GLU A 195 -13.85 -10.18 4.94
CA GLU A 195 -15.10 -10.75 5.45
C GLU A 195 -15.43 -12.06 4.74
N GLU A 196 -15.12 -12.16 3.46
CA GLU A 196 -15.26 -13.37 2.65
C GLU A 196 -14.00 -14.26 2.65
N ASN A 197 -12.84 -13.69 2.99
CA ASN A 197 -11.52 -14.32 2.88
C ASN A 197 -10.73 -14.14 4.19
N SER A 198 -11.16 -14.76 5.27
CA SER A 198 -10.64 -14.54 6.64
C SER A 198 -9.13 -14.80 6.78
N ASP A 199 -8.56 -15.71 5.98
CA ASP A 199 -7.13 -16.03 5.98
C ASP A 199 -6.23 -14.87 5.52
N TRP A 200 -6.85 -13.86 4.89
CA TRP A 200 -6.16 -12.67 4.44
C TRP A 200 -6.05 -11.58 5.52
N LEU A 201 -6.78 -11.70 6.63
CA LEU A 201 -6.74 -10.68 7.68
C LEU A 201 -5.38 -10.63 8.38
N VAL A 202 -4.71 -9.48 8.31
CA VAL A 202 -3.46 -9.19 9.03
C VAL A 202 -3.73 -8.16 10.12
N LEU A 203 -3.33 -8.48 11.35
CA LEU A 203 -3.35 -7.57 12.50
C LEU A 203 -1.91 -7.17 12.87
N ASN A 204 -1.76 -5.96 13.43
CA ASN A 204 -0.50 -5.39 13.92
C ASN A 204 0.60 -5.21 12.85
N GLY A 205 0.24 -5.34 11.58
CA GLY A 205 1.12 -5.11 10.44
C GLY A 205 0.63 -3.99 9.53
N PRO A 206 1.49 -3.41 8.67
CA PRO A 206 1.07 -2.36 7.77
C PRO A 206 0.11 -2.89 6.70
N ILE A 207 -1.00 -2.19 6.53
CA ILE A 207 -1.96 -2.33 5.43
C ILE A 207 -1.83 -1.06 4.63
N THR A 208 -1.19 -1.11 3.46
CA THR A 208 -1.02 0.06 2.60
C THR A 208 -2.29 0.34 1.82
N THR A 209 -2.41 1.52 1.24
CA THR A 209 -3.68 1.98 0.64
C THR A 209 -3.57 2.30 -0.84
N GLY A 210 -2.46 1.94 -1.46
CA GLY A 210 -2.13 2.27 -2.82
C GLY A 210 -1.49 3.65 -2.97
N THR A 211 -0.85 3.85 -4.11
CA THR A 211 -0.10 5.09 -4.36
C THR A 211 -1.01 6.31 -4.47
N ILE A 212 -0.52 7.41 -3.91
CA ILE A 212 -1.18 8.73 -3.94
C ILE A 212 -0.88 9.45 -5.25
N THR A 213 0.23 9.11 -5.89
CA THR A 213 0.73 9.64 -7.18
C THR A 213 0.79 8.51 -8.21
N ASP A 214 1.28 8.81 -9.40
CA ASP A 214 1.74 7.77 -10.31
C ASP A 214 2.98 7.03 -9.74
N ALA A 215 3.26 5.85 -10.27
CA ALA A 215 4.46 5.07 -9.95
C ALA A 215 5.64 5.52 -10.82
N TYR A 216 6.72 5.99 -10.21
CA TYR A 216 7.88 6.57 -10.93
C TYR A 216 9.09 5.65 -10.94
N ASP A 217 9.73 5.53 -12.10
CA ASP A 217 10.94 4.75 -12.28
C ASP A 217 12.07 5.19 -11.36
N ILE A 218 12.72 4.20 -10.75
CA ILE A 218 13.87 4.38 -9.86
C ILE A 218 15.15 4.12 -10.65
N ASN A 219 16.07 5.11 -10.66
CA ASN A 219 17.41 4.95 -11.19
C ASN A 219 18.41 5.06 -10.04
N LYS A 220 19.62 4.59 -10.29
CA LYS A 220 20.74 4.76 -9.37
C LYS A 220 20.97 6.25 -9.09
N ASP A 221 21.28 6.58 -7.83
CA ASP A 221 21.53 7.92 -7.31
C ASP A 221 20.30 8.86 -7.31
N ASP A 222 19.10 8.36 -7.61
CA ASP A 222 17.88 9.14 -7.46
C ASP A 222 17.57 9.46 -6.00
N VAL A 223 17.10 10.68 -5.78
CA VAL A 223 16.63 11.15 -4.47
C VAL A 223 15.17 11.55 -4.60
N PHE A 224 14.28 10.77 -3.99
CA PHE A 224 12.88 11.10 -3.89
C PHE A 224 12.58 11.80 -2.57
N SER A 225 11.65 12.75 -2.58
CA SER A 225 11.09 13.29 -1.35
C SER A 225 9.60 13.54 -1.49
N CYS A 226 8.87 13.31 -0.40
CA CYS A 226 7.45 13.59 -0.32
C CYS A 226 7.12 14.42 0.94
N GLU A 227 6.14 15.29 0.79
CA GLU A 227 5.61 16.17 1.83
C GLU A 227 4.08 16.09 1.79
N LEU A 228 3.45 15.89 2.96
CA LEU A 228 2.00 15.96 3.13
C LEU A 228 1.65 17.24 3.88
N ASP A 229 0.63 17.96 3.42
CA ASP A 229 0.32 19.30 3.94
C ASP A 229 -0.40 19.33 5.30
N CYS A 230 -1.11 18.25 5.71
CA CYS A 230 -1.93 18.30 6.91
C CYS A 230 -1.84 17.08 7.85
N LEU A 231 -1.24 15.96 7.44
CA LEU A 231 -1.13 14.76 8.28
C LEU A 231 0.20 14.66 9.03
N PHE A 232 1.28 15.01 8.36
CA PHE A 232 2.64 14.95 8.89
C PHE A 232 3.39 16.22 8.52
N LYS A 233 4.14 16.78 9.47
CA LYS A 233 4.85 18.06 9.27
C LYS A 233 6.22 17.88 8.61
N ASN A 234 6.69 16.65 8.49
CA ASN A 234 8.03 16.36 8.01
C ASN A 234 8.07 16.17 6.50
N LYS A 235 9.18 16.57 5.91
CA LYS A 235 9.58 16.14 4.59
C LYS A 235 10.32 14.81 4.71
N PHE A 236 9.85 13.82 3.97
CA PHE A 236 10.46 12.50 3.91
C PHE A 236 11.38 12.40 2.71
N VAL A 237 12.58 11.86 2.92
CA VAL A 237 13.60 11.74 1.88
C VAL A 237 14.05 10.29 1.78
N VAL A 238 14.04 9.75 0.55
CA VAL A 238 14.51 8.40 0.22
C VAL A 238 15.57 8.52 -0.87
N LYS A 239 16.71 7.87 -0.66
CA LYS A 239 17.85 7.82 -1.60
C LYS A 239 18.04 6.42 -2.12
N PHE A 240 18.36 6.31 -3.40
CA PHE A 240 18.61 5.06 -4.12
C PHE A 240 20.01 5.00 -4.70
#